data_7198a597b436bafb278275e018c29a64
#
_entry.id   7198a597b436bafb278275e018c29a64
#
_cell.length_a   1.000
_cell.length_b   1.000
_cell.length_c   1.000
_cell.angle_alpha   90.00
_cell.angle_beta   90.00
_cell.angle_gamma   90.00
#
_symmetry.space_group_name_H-M   'P 1'
#
loop_
_entity.id
_entity.type
_entity.pdbx_description
1 polymer ?
#
loop_
_entity_poly.entity_id
_entity_poly.type
_entity_poly.pdbx_seq_one_letter_code
_entity_poly.pdbx_strand_id
1 'polypeptide(L)'
;WYAVDFLSQAADTLWNPWLLGLFLVTGLVYSVGSGWFQIFEFRTWWRSTAGSLFHRQSVKDGGLSPLQALATALASTMGTGSIAGVAAALTLGGPGAVFWMWISALLGMMTSCGEKLLAVKYQCPGPDGQLRGGPMYYLRDGLGCPPLAACFCLACIPATLAGGNLVQSSS
;
A
#
# COMPACT_ATOMS: atom_id res chain seq x y z
N TRP A 1 12.94 -18.96 -22.14
CA TRP A 1 12.78 -19.98 -21.09
C TRP A 1 13.64 -19.64 -19.88
N TYR A 2 14.97 -19.56 -19.99
CA TYR A 2 15.87 -19.25 -18.85
C TYR A 2 15.51 -17.97 -18.07
N ALA A 3 15.06 -16.91 -18.75
CA ALA A 3 14.66 -15.67 -18.09
C ALA A 3 13.36 -15.82 -17.29
N VAL A 4 12.43 -16.63 -17.77
CA VAL A 4 11.16 -16.91 -17.07
C VAL A 4 11.42 -17.79 -15.85
N ASP A 5 12.27 -18.81 -15.98
CA ASP A 5 12.65 -19.69 -14.87
C ASP A 5 13.43 -18.93 -13.80
N PHE A 6 14.31 -18.03 -14.19
CA PHE A 6 15.02 -17.16 -13.26
C PHE A 6 14.08 -16.21 -12.51
N LEU A 7 13.12 -15.60 -13.21
CA LEU A 7 12.14 -14.71 -12.59
C LEU A 7 11.19 -15.46 -11.64
N SER A 8 10.74 -16.67 -12.00
CA SER A 8 9.91 -17.49 -11.11
C SER A 8 10.68 -17.92 -9.87
N GLN A 9 11.93 -18.34 -10.02
CA GLN A 9 12.78 -18.75 -8.91
C GLN A 9 13.11 -17.56 -7.97
N ALA A 10 13.33 -16.37 -8.54
CA ALA A 10 13.49 -15.14 -7.76
C ALA A 10 12.20 -14.75 -7.03
N ALA A 11 11.05 -14.88 -7.69
CA ALA A 11 9.76 -14.63 -7.06
C ALA A 11 9.49 -15.60 -5.90
N ASP A 12 9.72 -16.89 -6.08
CA ASP A 12 9.54 -17.93 -5.05
C ASP A 12 10.48 -17.72 -3.86
N THR A 13 11.69 -17.23 -4.13
CA THR A 13 12.66 -16.89 -3.07
C THR A 13 12.23 -15.65 -2.29
N LEU A 14 11.71 -14.64 -2.98
CA LEU A 14 11.21 -13.40 -2.36
C LEU A 14 9.91 -13.63 -1.58
N TRP A 15 8.97 -14.44 -2.10
CA TRP A 15 7.71 -14.78 -1.44
C TRP A 15 7.84 -15.92 -0.41
N ASN A 16 9.01 -16.10 0.15
CA ASN A 16 9.27 -17.07 1.20
C ASN A 16 8.57 -16.67 2.51
N PRO A 17 8.26 -17.61 3.43
CA PRO A 17 7.69 -17.34 4.76
C PRO A 17 8.38 -16.22 5.56
N TRP A 18 9.65 -15.97 5.30
CA TRP A 18 10.41 -14.88 5.89
C TRP A 18 9.85 -13.49 5.58
N LEU A 19 9.49 -13.24 4.34
CA LEU A 19 8.94 -11.94 3.93
C LEU A 19 7.55 -11.72 4.56
N LEU A 20 6.73 -12.76 4.57
CA LEU A 20 5.42 -12.73 5.25
C LEU A 20 5.59 -12.49 6.75
N GLY A 21 6.53 -13.17 7.39
CA GLY A 21 6.88 -12.95 8.79
C GLY A 21 7.32 -11.51 9.06
N LEU A 22 8.18 -10.97 8.20
CA LEU A 22 8.64 -9.58 8.30
C LEU A 22 7.48 -8.58 8.18
N PHE A 23 6.55 -8.79 7.25
CA PHE A 23 5.36 -7.94 7.12
C PHE A 23 4.47 -8.00 8.37
N LEU A 24 4.22 -9.19 8.90
CA LEU A 24 3.40 -9.37 10.10
C LEU A 24 4.07 -8.73 11.33
N VAL A 25 5.38 -8.93 11.50
CA VAL A 25 6.15 -8.31 12.59
C VAL A 25 6.15 -6.80 12.47
N THR A 26 6.38 -6.27 11.28
CA THR A 26 6.34 -4.81 11.05
C THR A 26 4.95 -4.24 11.37
N GLY A 27 3.88 -4.88 10.89
CA GLY A 27 2.52 -4.49 11.21
C GLY A 27 2.21 -4.54 12.72
N LEU A 28 2.72 -5.57 13.40
CA LEU A 28 2.58 -5.70 14.84
C LEU A 28 3.33 -4.60 15.60
N VAL A 29 4.58 -4.33 15.22
CA VAL A 29 5.40 -3.26 15.82
C VAL A 29 4.72 -1.90 15.66
N TYR A 30 4.20 -1.59 14.47
CA TYR A 30 3.44 -0.36 14.25
C TYR A 30 2.13 -0.34 15.05
N SER A 31 1.41 -1.45 15.17
CA SER A 31 0.17 -1.54 15.96
C SER A 31 0.44 -1.30 17.43
N VAL A 32 1.48 -1.92 17.99
CA VAL A 32 1.86 -1.73 19.39
C VAL A 32 2.42 -0.33 19.61
N GLY A 33 3.29 0.14 18.72
CA GLY A 33 3.90 1.48 18.81
C GLY A 33 2.90 2.63 18.71
N SER A 34 1.78 2.43 18.01
CA SER A 34 0.68 3.40 17.93
C SER A 34 -0.40 3.20 19.01
N GLY A 35 -0.19 2.31 19.97
CA GLY A 35 -1.15 2.05 21.05
C GLY A 35 -2.48 1.45 20.57
N TRP A 36 -2.43 0.58 19.56
CA TRP A 36 -3.62 -0.04 18.96
C TRP A 36 -4.66 0.97 18.48
N PHE A 37 -4.18 2.07 17.91
CA PHE A 37 -4.99 3.18 17.39
C PHE A 37 -6.16 2.70 16.51
N GLN A 38 -5.98 1.67 15.68
CA GLN A 38 -7.03 1.15 14.82
C GLN A 38 -8.23 0.57 15.60
N ILE A 39 -8.03 0.12 16.83
CA ILE A 39 -9.10 -0.48 17.66
C ILE A 39 -9.68 0.56 18.62
N PHE A 40 -8.83 1.25 19.36
CA PHE A 40 -9.28 2.18 20.42
C PHE A 40 -9.83 3.49 19.85
N GLU A 41 -9.25 4.00 18.75
CA GLU A 41 -9.68 5.24 18.12
C GLU A 41 -10.60 5.01 16.90
N PHE A 42 -11.13 3.79 16.73
CA PHE A 42 -12.01 3.44 15.62
C PHE A 42 -13.17 4.44 15.46
N ARG A 43 -13.81 4.82 16.55
CA ARG A 43 -14.94 5.76 16.55
C ARG A 43 -14.53 7.14 16.08
N THR A 44 -13.35 7.60 16.50
CA THR A 44 -12.82 8.93 16.17
C THR A 44 -12.44 9.02 14.71
N TRP A 45 -11.67 8.08 14.20
CA TRP A 45 -11.28 8.10 12.79
C TRP A 45 -12.45 7.81 11.85
N TRP A 46 -13.38 6.93 12.23
CA TRP A 46 -14.59 6.67 11.46
C TRP A 46 -15.43 7.94 11.33
N ARG A 47 -15.67 8.64 12.42
CA ARG A 47 -16.41 9.90 12.42
C ARG A 47 -15.71 10.99 11.60
N SER A 48 -14.40 11.09 11.71
CA SER A 48 -13.60 12.05 10.95
C SER A 48 -13.61 11.74 9.46
N THR A 49 -13.44 10.47 9.09
CA THR A 49 -13.43 10.04 7.68
C THR A 49 -14.82 10.15 7.06
N ALA A 50 -15.84 9.57 7.69
CA ALA A 50 -17.21 9.66 7.20
C ALA A 50 -17.70 11.12 7.18
N GLY A 51 -17.39 11.91 8.21
CA GLY A 51 -17.72 13.32 8.25
C GLY A 51 -17.06 14.13 7.12
N SER A 52 -15.79 13.85 6.82
CA SER A 52 -15.08 14.54 5.74
C SER A 52 -15.57 14.15 4.33
N LEU A 53 -16.10 12.95 4.17
CA LEU A 53 -16.67 12.49 2.90
C LEU A 53 -18.01 13.18 2.59
N PHE A 54 -18.82 13.44 3.62
CA PHE A 54 -20.11 14.09 3.47
C PHE A 54 -20.04 15.62 3.49
N HIS A 55 -19.00 16.21 4.11
CA HIS A 55 -18.78 17.64 4.04
C HIS A 55 -17.98 17.97 2.78
N ARG A 56 -18.65 18.66 1.86
CA ARG A 56 -18.05 19.23 0.64
C ARG A 56 -17.09 20.35 1.03
N GLN A 57 -15.88 20.00 1.47
CA GLN A 57 -14.85 21.00 1.67
C GLN A 57 -14.50 21.59 0.31
N SER A 58 -14.66 22.89 0.20
CA SER A 58 -14.18 23.65 -0.96
C SER A 58 -12.65 23.45 -1.03
N VAL A 59 -12.23 22.73 -2.05
CA VAL A 59 -10.80 22.50 -2.31
C VAL A 59 -10.23 23.84 -2.77
N LYS A 60 -9.45 24.49 -1.91
CA LYS A 60 -8.62 25.63 -2.29
C LYS A 60 -7.45 25.10 -3.11
N ASP A 61 -7.24 25.72 -4.27
CA ASP A 61 -6.04 25.57 -5.10
C ASP A 61 -5.72 24.17 -5.65
N GLY A 62 -6.61 23.63 -6.52
CA GLY A 62 -6.21 22.51 -7.40
C GLY A 62 -6.01 21.13 -6.74
N GLY A 63 -6.33 20.98 -5.45
CA GLY A 63 -6.24 19.70 -4.75
C GLY A 63 -7.43 18.76 -5.06
N LEU A 64 -7.29 17.48 -4.75
CA LEU A 64 -8.38 16.50 -4.85
C LEU A 64 -9.31 16.60 -3.64
N SER A 65 -10.62 16.50 -3.85
CA SER A 65 -11.56 16.37 -2.73
C SER A 65 -11.34 15.02 -1.99
N PRO A 66 -11.68 14.92 -0.69
CA PRO A 66 -11.52 13.68 0.06
C PRO A 66 -12.23 12.49 -0.59
N LEU A 67 -13.39 12.72 -1.19
CA LEU A 67 -14.14 11.70 -1.92
C LEU A 67 -13.42 11.26 -3.20
N GLN A 68 -12.86 12.20 -3.96
CA GLN A 68 -12.08 11.89 -5.16
C GLN A 68 -10.80 11.12 -4.81
N ALA A 69 -10.11 11.52 -3.75
CA ALA A 69 -8.92 10.82 -3.26
C ALA A 69 -9.25 9.38 -2.84
N LEU A 70 -10.36 9.17 -2.11
CA LEU A 70 -10.82 7.84 -1.73
C LEU A 70 -11.22 7.01 -2.94
N ALA A 71 -11.99 7.57 -3.88
CA ALA A 71 -12.41 6.87 -5.09
C ALA A 71 -11.21 6.45 -5.95
N THR A 72 -10.22 7.32 -6.09
CA THR A 72 -8.98 7.01 -6.83
C THR A 72 -8.18 5.91 -6.12
N ALA A 73 -8.05 5.98 -4.80
CA ALA A 73 -7.36 4.96 -4.02
C ALA A 73 -8.06 3.59 -4.12
N LEU A 74 -9.38 3.55 -4.03
CA LEU A 74 -10.15 2.32 -4.20
C LEU A 74 -10.02 1.77 -5.62
N ALA A 75 -10.15 2.61 -6.64
CA ALA A 75 -10.01 2.19 -8.03
C ALA A 75 -8.61 1.62 -8.34
N SER A 76 -7.56 2.17 -7.72
CA SER A 76 -6.20 1.67 -7.91
C SER A 76 -5.91 0.35 -7.17
N THR A 77 -6.63 0.06 -6.09
CA THR A 77 -6.43 -1.16 -5.29
C THR A 77 -7.37 -2.31 -5.66
N MET A 78 -8.58 -2.01 -6.14
CA MET A 78 -9.57 -3.01 -6.54
C MET A 78 -9.36 -3.43 -8.00
N GLY A 79 -8.27 -4.12 -8.28
CA GLY A 79 -8.03 -4.73 -9.60
C GLY A 79 -8.58 -6.15 -9.71
N THR A 80 -8.74 -6.64 -10.94
CA THR A 80 -9.14 -8.04 -11.24
C THR A 80 -8.21 -9.05 -10.59
N GLY A 81 -6.91 -8.72 -10.46
CA GLY A 81 -5.93 -9.55 -9.77
C GLY A 81 -6.22 -9.77 -8.29
N SER A 82 -6.76 -8.76 -7.59
CA SER A 82 -7.16 -8.90 -6.18
C SER A 82 -8.34 -9.86 -6.02
N ILE A 83 -9.32 -9.79 -6.92
CA ILE A 83 -10.49 -10.69 -6.91
C ILE A 83 -10.06 -12.13 -7.20
N ALA A 84 -9.24 -12.33 -8.22
CA ALA A 84 -8.69 -13.63 -8.58
C ALA A 84 -7.82 -14.22 -7.45
N GLY A 85 -7.02 -13.40 -6.79
CA GLY A 85 -6.19 -13.79 -5.66
C GLY A 85 -7.02 -14.26 -4.45
N VAL A 86 -8.10 -13.58 -4.12
CA VAL A 86 -9.03 -13.99 -3.05
C VAL A 86 -9.73 -15.30 -3.42
N ALA A 87 -10.18 -15.46 -4.67
CA ALA A 87 -10.81 -16.69 -5.14
C ALA A 87 -9.81 -17.87 -5.06
N ALA A 88 -8.57 -17.69 -5.50
CA ALA A 88 -7.54 -18.71 -5.39
C ALA A 88 -7.22 -19.06 -3.92
N ALA A 89 -7.13 -18.08 -3.04
CA ALA A 89 -6.90 -18.31 -1.61
C ALA A 89 -8.05 -19.11 -0.97
N LEU A 90 -9.30 -18.87 -1.36
CA LEU A 90 -10.46 -19.62 -0.89
C LEU A 90 -10.48 -21.05 -1.40
N THR A 91 -10.11 -21.27 -2.66
CA THR A 91 -10.09 -22.63 -3.25
C THR A 91 -8.99 -23.49 -2.67
N LEU A 92 -7.82 -22.91 -2.35
CA LEU A 92 -6.67 -23.62 -1.80
C LEU A 92 -6.72 -23.75 -0.27
N GLY A 93 -7.11 -22.70 0.43
CA GLY A 93 -7.06 -22.60 1.88
C GLY A 93 -8.41 -22.80 2.59
N GLY A 94 -9.50 -22.93 1.83
CA GLY A 94 -10.84 -23.09 2.38
C GLY A 94 -11.31 -21.88 3.23
N PRO A 95 -12.36 -22.05 4.05
CA PRO A 95 -12.92 -20.95 4.86
C PRO A 95 -11.93 -20.33 5.86
N GLY A 96 -10.95 -21.12 6.33
CA GLY A 96 -9.90 -20.64 7.23
C GLY A 96 -9.01 -19.54 6.63
N ALA A 97 -8.87 -19.52 5.29
CA ALA A 97 -8.10 -18.49 4.61
C ALA A 97 -8.68 -17.08 4.86
N VAL A 98 -10.01 -16.95 4.87
CA VAL A 98 -10.70 -15.66 5.12
C VAL A 98 -10.35 -15.09 6.50
N PHE A 99 -10.33 -15.95 7.51
CA PHE A 99 -9.97 -15.54 8.87
C PHE A 99 -8.54 -14.98 8.93
N TRP A 100 -7.58 -15.67 8.33
CA TRP A 100 -6.20 -15.20 8.27
C TRP A 100 -6.02 -13.95 7.41
N MET A 101 -6.80 -13.80 6.34
CA MET A 101 -6.84 -12.57 5.53
C MET A 101 -7.33 -11.38 6.35
N TRP A 102 -8.31 -11.53 7.24
CA TRP A 102 -8.77 -10.46 8.11
C TRP A 102 -7.70 -10.05 9.13
N ILE A 103 -7.02 -11.01 9.75
CA ILE A 103 -5.92 -10.72 10.67
C ILE A 103 -4.79 -9.98 9.94
N SER A 104 -4.41 -10.47 8.78
CA SER A 104 -3.38 -9.83 7.95
C SER A 104 -3.77 -8.42 7.52
N ALA A 105 -5.04 -8.21 7.17
CA ALA A 105 -5.56 -6.88 6.81
C ALA A 105 -5.51 -5.89 7.97
N LEU A 106 -5.85 -6.31 9.19
CA LEU A 106 -5.75 -5.47 10.39
C LEU A 106 -4.31 -5.00 10.64
N LEU A 107 -3.35 -5.91 10.54
CA LEU A 107 -1.94 -5.57 10.71
C LEU A 107 -1.41 -4.72 9.54
N GLY A 108 -1.81 -5.04 8.31
CA GLY A 108 -1.44 -4.31 7.11
C GLY A 108 -1.99 -2.87 7.07
N MET A 109 -3.13 -2.63 7.72
CA MET A 109 -3.71 -1.29 7.84
C MET A 109 -2.76 -0.32 8.54
N MET A 110 -2.07 -0.74 9.60
CA MET A 110 -1.13 0.10 10.32
C MET A 110 0.16 0.34 9.54
N THR A 111 0.67 -0.67 8.83
CA THR A 111 1.82 -0.50 7.93
C THR A 111 1.50 0.53 6.85
N SER A 112 0.34 0.42 6.21
CA SER A 112 -0.12 1.37 5.20
C SER A 112 -0.33 2.79 5.75
N CYS A 113 -0.79 2.92 6.99
CA CYS A 113 -0.91 4.21 7.67
C CYS A 113 0.47 4.83 7.91
N GLY A 114 1.43 4.05 8.39
CA GLY A 114 2.81 4.48 8.59
C GLY A 114 3.48 4.96 7.30
N GLU A 115 3.31 4.24 6.20
CA GLU A 115 3.82 4.64 4.88
C GLU A 115 3.25 5.99 4.42
N LYS A 116 1.94 6.19 4.59
CA LYS A 116 1.28 7.45 4.21
C LYS A 116 1.73 8.62 5.08
N LEU A 117 1.90 8.41 6.38
CA LEU A 117 2.43 9.41 7.30
C LEU A 117 3.86 9.81 6.93
N LEU A 118 4.72 8.84 6.60
CA LEU A 118 6.07 9.10 6.13
C LEU A 118 6.06 9.85 4.79
N ALA A 119 5.19 9.45 3.87
CA ALA A 119 5.07 10.12 2.57
C ALA A 119 4.65 11.59 2.72
N VAL A 120 3.75 11.91 3.64
CA VAL A 120 3.34 13.29 3.93
C VAL A 120 4.44 14.06 4.67
N LYS A 121 5.10 13.43 5.64
CA LYS A 121 6.17 14.07 6.43
C LYS A 121 7.36 14.51 5.57
N TYR A 122 7.72 13.71 4.58
CA TYR A 122 8.86 13.95 3.68
C TYR A 122 8.44 14.49 2.32
N GLN A 123 7.29 15.20 2.25
CA GLN A 123 6.91 15.92 1.04
C GLN A 123 7.86 17.08 0.76
N CYS A 124 8.27 17.18 -0.50
CA CYS A 124 9.08 18.30 -0.99
C CYS A 124 8.31 19.07 -2.05
N PRO A 125 8.42 20.42 -2.09
CA PRO A 125 7.86 21.19 -3.19
C PRO A 125 8.63 20.87 -4.47
N GLY A 126 7.92 20.47 -5.51
CA GLY A 126 8.47 20.24 -6.84
C GLY A 126 8.75 21.58 -7.56
N PRO A 127 9.46 21.55 -8.69
CA PRO A 127 9.73 22.73 -9.50
C PRO A 127 8.46 23.44 -9.99
N ASP A 128 7.34 22.73 -10.04
CA ASP A 128 6.03 23.25 -10.46
C ASP A 128 5.20 23.79 -9.29
N GLY A 129 5.78 23.93 -8.09
CA GLY A 129 5.08 24.34 -6.86
C GLY A 129 4.14 23.29 -6.27
N GLN A 130 3.99 22.14 -6.91
CA GLN A 130 3.18 21.03 -6.37
C GLN A 130 3.97 20.23 -5.34
N LEU A 131 3.32 19.83 -4.25
CA LEU A 131 3.92 18.94 -3.26
C LEU A 131 4.07 17.54 -3.84
N ARG A 132 5.30 17.05 -3.82
CA ARG A 132 5.65 15.69 -4.26
C ARG A 132 6.10 14.89 -3.05
N GLY A 133 5.57 13.70 -2.90
CA GLY A 133 5.90 12.78 -1.81
C GLY A 133 5.92 11.33 -2.31
N GLY A 134 6.36 10.43 -1.46
CA GLY A 134 6.36 9.00 -1.77
C GLY A 134 7.58 8.28 -1.19
N PRO A 135 7.68 6.95 -1.41
CA PRO A 135 8.76 6.14 -0.84
C PRO A 135 10.17 6.63 -1.19
N MET A 136 10.37 7.12 -2.40
CA MET A 136 11.65 7.63 -2.85
C MET A 136 12.16 8.82 -2.02
N TYR A 137 11.24 9.67 -1.54
CA TYR A 137 11.60 10.85 -0.75
C TYR A 137 12.00 10.48 0.67
N TYR A 138 11.22 9.66 1.37
CA TYR A 138 11.59 9.26 2.73
C TYR A 138 12.77 8.28 2.79
N LEU A 139 13.04 7.51 1.72
CA LEU A 139 14.26 6.71 1.60
C LEU A 139 15.49 7.59 1.41
N ARG A 140 15.36 8.66 0.61
CA ARG A 140 16.46 9.61 0.38
C ARG A 140 16.71 10.50 1.61
N ASP A 141 15.66 11.15 2.11
CA ASP A 141 15.76 12.23 3.10
C ASP A 141 15.58 11.74 4.53
N GLY A 142 14.83 10.66 4.74
CA GLY A 142 14.60 10.05 6.05
C GLY A 142 15.66 9.03 6.44
N LEU A 143 16.02 8.15 5.51
CA LEU A 143 17.03 7.11 5.73
C LEU A 143 18.44 7.56 5.33
N GLY A 144 18.56 8.64 4.56
CA GLY A 144 19.86 9.14 4.07
C GLY A 144 20.53 8.23 3.05
N CYS A 145 19.77 7.37 2.35
CA CYS A 145 20.30 6.40 1.39
C CYS A 145 19.81 6.70 -0.05
N PRO A 146 20.43 7.63 -0.79
CA PRO A 146 20.08 7.93 -2.16
C PRO A 146 20.09 6.73 -3.12
N PRO A 147 21.07 5.78 -3.02
CA PRO A 147 21.09 4.64 -3.92
C PRO A 147 19.89 3.71 -3.72
N LEU A 148 19.39 3.58 -2.50
CA LEU A 148 18.19 2.78 -2.21
C LEU A 148 16.93 3.41 -2.81
N ALA A 149 16.82 4.73 -2.76
CA ALA A 149 15.73 5.48 -3.41
C ALA A 149 15.76 5.30 -4.92
N ALA A 150 16.94 5.34 -5.54
CA ALA A 150 17.11 5.10 -6.99
C ALA A 150 16.74 3.67 -7.38
N CYS A 151 17.20 2.66 -6.63
CA CYS A 151 16.81 1.26 -6.83
C CYS A 151 15.30 1.06 -6.73
N PHE A 152 14.66 1.70 -5.75
CA PHE A 152 13.21 1.65 -5.59
C PHE A 152 12.49 2.23 -6.81
N CYS A 153 12.91 3.41 -7.30
CA CYS A 153 12.34 4.02 -8.50
C CYS A 153 12.49 3.13 -9.74
N LEU A 154 13.67 2.53 -9.93
CA LEU A 154 13.92 1.62 -11.03
C LEU A 154 13.07 0.34 -10.95
N ALA A 155 12.84 -0.19 -9.76
CA ALA A 155 11.99 -1.35 -9.54
C ALA A 155 10.49 -1.02 -9.73
N CYS A 156 10.06 0.21 -9.41
CA CYS A 156 8.67 0.63 -9.59
C CYS A 156 8.25 0.69 -11.06
N ILE A 157 9.15 1.03 -11.99
CA ILE A 157 8.82 1.12 -13.42
C ILE A 157 8.30 -0.23 -13.97
N PRO A 158 9.05 -1.35 -13.89
CA PRO A 158 8.56 -2.64 -14.35
C PRO A 158 7.38 -3.15 -13.49
N ALA A 159 7.36 -2.86 -12.20
CA ALA A 159 6.26 -3.27 -11.33
C ALA A 159 4.91 -2.65 -11.72
N THR A 160 4.90 -1.36 -12.07
CA THR A 160 3.68 -0.69 -12.55
C THR A 160 3.25 -1.15 -13.94
N LEU A 161 4.18 -1.47 -14.81
CA LEU A 161 3.89 -2.01 -16.14
C LEU A 161 3.35 -3.45 -16.07
N ALA A 162 3.90 -4.28 -15.19
CA ALA A 162 3.53 -5.70 -15.06
C ALA A 162 2.29 -5.91 -14.16
N GLY A 163 2.22 -5.22 -13.02
CA GLY A 163 1.25 -5.55 -11.97
C GLY A 163 -0.20 -5.14 -12.27
N GLY A 164 -0.42 -4.06 -13.02
CA GLY A 164 -1.77 -3.56 -13.30
C GLY A 164 -2.34 -3.99 -14.64
N ASN A 165 -1.50 -4.01 -15.67
CA ASN A 165 -1.98 -4.11 -17.04
C ASN A 165 -2.03 -5.55 -17.58
N LEU A 166 -1.15 -6.45 -17.14
CA LEU A 166 -1.11 -7.82 -17.66
C LEU A 166 -2.34 -8.64 -17.26
N VAL A 167 -2.79 -8.52 -16.03
CA VAL A 167 -3.98 -9.25 -15.56
C VAL A 167 -5.26 -8.67 -16.17
N GLN A 168 -5.33 -7.35 -16.35
CA GLN A 168 -6.47 -6.70 -16.98
C GLN A 168 -6.53 -6.93 -18.49
N SER A 169 -5.41 -7.11 -19.15
CA SER A 169 -5.36 -7.38 -20.60
C SER A 169 -5.64 -8.83 -20.95
N SER A 170 -5.52 -9.75 -20.00
CA SER A 170 -5.78 -11.19 -20.16
C SER A 170 -7.20 -11.64 -19.79
N SER A 171 -7.99 -10.75 -19.23
CA SER A 171 -9.40 -10.95 -18.87
C SER A 171 -10.33 -10.35 -19.93
#